data_0c44a431a4255a8a3db3162f53882325
#
_entry.id   0c44a431a4255a8a3db3162f53882325
#
_cell.length_a   1.000
_cell.length_b   1.000
_cell.length_c   1.000
_cell.angle_alpha   90.00
_cell.angle_beta   90.00
_cell.angle_gamma   90.00
#
_symmetry.space_group_name_H-M   'P 1'
#
loop_
_entity.id
_entity.type
_entity.pdbx_description
1 polymer ?
#
loop_
_entity_poly.entity_id
_entity_poly.type
_entity_poly.pdbx_seq_one_letter_code
_entity_poly.pdbx_strand_id
1 'polypeptide(L)'
;MKLPSVTIKQLLDAGVHLGHKTFRWNPKMSQYIFGSKDSIHIIDLVQTLEMTNVALHEIHKCIVAGGKILFVSTKKQATETISALAKDTSQFYVNHRWLGGMLTNWKTISNSIKRYKKLSEDLKKESTGFTKKEILKMGRQRDKLERSLGGIADMKKTPNMIFIIDTNVEDLAIKEALKLNIPIVAIIDTNSDPTGINFPIPGNDDARRAINLYCELIKQTILDAQKNISTKYSEEIESKEKKEEPKQKIKVEVSKPKIKSDATEKKSTSIFSKIKTLASKK
;
A
#
# COMPACT_ATOMS: atom_id res chain seq x y z
N MET A 1 11.97 7.24 15.71
CA MET A 1 10.84 7.63 14.86
C MET A 1 11.03 9.08 14.45
N LYS A 2 11.28 9.34 13.18
CA LYS A 2 11.52 10.71 12.69
C LYS A 2 10.38 11.06 11.72
N LEU A 3 9.26 11.52 12.27
CA LEU A 3 8.14 12.00 11.44
C LEU A 3 8.57 13.24 10.66
N PRO A 4 8.11 13.41 9.42
CA PRO A 4 8.35 14.63 8.67
C PRO A 4 7.66 15.80 9.41
N SER A 5 8.43 16.85 9.68
CA SER A 5 7.89 18.08 10.30
C SER A 5 7.39 19.00 9.21
N VAL A 6 6.15 19.43 9.33
CA VAL A 6 5.58 20.48 8.49
C VAL A 6 5.43 21.76 9.31
N THR A 7 5.64 22.91 8.70
CA THR A 7 5.47 24.21 9.33
C THR A 7 4.17 24.86 8.87
N ILE A 8 3.59 25.72 9.72
CA ILE A 8 2.39 26.51 9.37
C ILE A 8 2.63 27.34 8.09
N LYS A 9 3.85 27.85 7.90
CA LYS A 9 4.21 28.58 6.69
C LYS A 9 4.08 27.70 5.43
N GLN A 10 4.56 26.46 5.46
CA GLN A 10 4.42 25.53 4.34
C GLN A 10 2.96 25.20 4.04
N LEU A 11 2.12 25.04 5.06
CA LEU A 11 0.68 24.84 4.90
C LEU A 11 0.02 26.06 4.26
N LEU A 12 0.41 27.27 4.68
CA LEU A 12 -0.09 28.52 4.13
C LEU A 12 0.31 28.68 2.64
N ASP A 13 1.58 28.46 2.32
CA ASP A 13 2.14 28.58 0.95
C ASP A 13 1.51 27.56 -0.02
N ALA A 14 1.15 26.37 0.50
CA ALA A 14 0.42 25.36 -0.27
C ALA A 14 -1.06 25.68 -0.45
N GLY A 15 -1.61 26.66 0.28
CA GLY A 15 -3.01 27.05 0.21
C GLY A 15 -3.97 26.12 0.97
N VAL A 16 -3.47 25.42 1.99
CA VAL A 16 -4.24 24.48 2.83
C VAL A 16 -5.37 25.19 3.59
N HIS A 17 -5.17 26.45 3.94
CA HIS A 17 -6.11 27.29 4.71
C HIS A 17 -7.37 27.70 3.93
N LEU A 18 -7.36 27.58 2.59
CA LEU A 18 -8.47 27.99 1.73
C LEU A 18 -9.53 26.90 1.70
N GLY A 19 -10.69 27.17 2.24
CA GLY A 19 -11.85 26.31 2.13
C GLY A 19 -12.80 26.72 1.01
N HIS A 20 -14.02 26.24 1.07
CA HIS A 20 -15.09 26.54 0.12
C HIS A 20 -15.82 27.84 0.45
N LYS A 21 -16.66 28.30 -0.48
CA LYS A 21 -17.52 29.46 -0.32
C LYS A 21 -18.49 29.26 0.85
N THR A 22 -18.77 30.34 1.60
CA THR A 22 -19.59 30.34 2.81
C THR A 22 -20.95 29.68 2.67
N PHE A 23 -21.59 29.75 1.50
CA PHE A 23 -22.90 29.12 1.27
C PHE A 23 -22.87 27.59 1.04
N ARG A 24 -21.66 27.00 0.88
CA ARG A 24 -21.49 25.56 0.66
C ARG A 24 -20.98 24.81 1.89
N TRP A 25 -20.78 25.49 2.99
CA TRP A 25 -20.17 24.90 4.16
C TRP A 25 -21.07 23.88 4.88
N ASN A 26 -20.47 22.98 5.62
CA ASN A 26 -21.16 22.07 6.50
C ASN A 26 -21.08 22.62 7.95
N PRO A 27 -22.21 22.80 8.66
CA PRO A 27 -22.17 23.27 10.07
C PRO A 27 -21.31 22.43 11.00
N LYS A 28 -21.15 21.15 10.77
CA LYS A 28 -20.29 20.25 11.54
C LYS A 28 -18.80 20.61 11.46
N MET A 29 -18.42 21.40 10.44
CA MET A 29 -17.04 21.88 10.25
C MET A 29 -16.76 23.18 11.01
N SER A 30 -17.72 23.74 11.72
CA SER A 30 -17.58 25.03 12.44
C SER A 30 -16.36 25.07 13.35
N GLN A 31 -16.04 23.97 14.02
CA GLN A 31 -14.91 23.86 14.94
C GLN A 31 -13.52 23.97 14.27
N TYR A 32 -13.43 23.72 12.94
CA TYR A 32 -12.19 23.77 12.18
C TYR A 32 -12.04 25.05 11.36
N ILE A 33 -13.03 25.93 11.40
CA ILE A 33 -13.05 27.19 10.64
C ILE A 33 -12.55 28.29 11.52
N PHE A 34 -11.45 28.95 11.11
CA PHE A 34 -10.92 30.15 11.78
C PHE A 34 -11.78 31.38 11.52
N GLY A 35 -12.29 31.53 10.31
CA GLY A 35 -13.09 32.71 9.92
C GLY A 35 -13.47 32.64 8.43
N SER A 36 -13.89 33.79 7.90
CA SER A 36 -14.20 33.93 6.47
C SER A 36 -13.65 35.25 5.92
N LYS A 37 -13.14 35.20 4.68
CA LYS A 37 -12.69 36.38 3.93
C LYS A 37 -13.17 36.26 2.48
N ASP A 38 -13.71 37.34 1.93
CA ASP A 38 -14.22 37.37 0.54
C ASP A 38 -15.22 36.24 0.21
N SER A 39 -16.11 35.93 1.17
CA SER A 39 -17.08 34.82 1.08
C SER A 39 -16.47 33.45 0.97
N ILE A 40 -15.21 33.24 1.37
CA ILE A 40 -14.51 31.97 1.44
C ILE A 40 -14.16 31.70 2.91
N HIS A 41 -14.40 30.48 3.37
CA HIS A 41 -13.97 30.05 4.70
C HIS A 41 -12.47 29.85 4.76
N ILE A 42 -11.88 30.23 5.90
CA ILE A 42 -10.47 30.02 6.23
C ILE A 42 -10.39 28.93 7.29
N ILE A 43 -9.64 27.88 6.99
CA ILE A 43 -9.42 26.75 7.89
C ILE A 43 -8.32 27.10 8.89
N ASP A 44 -8.47 26.65 10.13
CA ASP A 44 -7.47 26.82 11.19
C ASP A 44 -6.27 25.92 10.99
N LEU A 45 -5.14 26.51 10.57
CA LEU A 45 -3.90 25.78 10.30
C LEU A 45 -3.22 25.21 11.57
N VAL A 46 -3.52 25.73 12.74
CA VAL A 46 -2.96 25.20 14.00
C VAL A 46 -3.57 23.82 14.26
N GLN A 47 -4.90 23.71 14.18
CA GLN A 47 -5.59 22.42 14.29
C GLN A 47 -5.21 21.47 13.16
N THR A 48 -5.07 21.97 11.91
CA THR A 48 -4.61 21.17 10.77
C THR A 48 -3.24 20.55 11.05
N LEU A 49 -2.30 21.31 11.60
CA LEU A 49 -0.96 20.83 11.92
C LEU A 49 -0.99 19.69 12.95
N GLU A 50 -1.73 19.90 14.04
CA GLU A 50 -1.86 18.92 15.13
C GLU A 50 -2.50 17.63 14.62
N MET A 51 -3.62 17.73 13.90
CA MET A 51 -4.33 16.57 13.35
C MET A 51 -3.54 15.84 12.27
N THR A 52 -2.78 16.57 11.46
CA THR A 52 -1.85 15.97 10.48
C THR A 52 -0.80 15.14 11.20
N ASN A 53 -0.20 15.64 12.28
CA ASN A 53 0.80 14.89 13.05
C ASN A 53 0.21 13.61 13.66
N VAL A 54 -1.00 13.66 14.20
CA VAL A 54 -1.72 12.49 14.72
C VAL A 54 -1.96 11.48 13.61
N ALA A 55 -2.44 11.92 12.44
CA ALA A 55 -2.69 11.06 11.31
C ALA A 55 -1.41 10.39 10.78
N LEU A 56 -0.30 11.14 10.67
CA LEU A 56 1.00 10.60 10.25
C LEU A 56 1.54 9.57 11.25
N HIS A 57 1.31 9.79 12.56
CA HIS A 57 1.68 8.83 13.59
C HIS A 57 0.94 7.49 13.41
N GLU A 58 -0.37 7.52 13.19
CA GLU A 58 -1.17 6.30 13.02
C GLU A 58 -0.87 5.61 11.67
N ILE A 59 -0.59 6.35 10.60
CA ILE A 59 -0.09 5.81 9.34
C ILE A 59 1.23 5.05 9.56
N HIS A 60 2.18 5.69 10.25
CA HIS A 60 3.47 5.06 10.58
C HIS A 60 3.27 3.76 11.38
N LYS A 61 2.45 3.80 12.42
CA LYS A 61 2.12 2.64 13.27
C LYS A 61 1.48 1.49 12.47
N CYS A 62 0.54 1.83 11.57
CA CYS A 62 -0.09 0.84 10.67
C CYS A 62 0.96 0.14 9.80
N ILE A 63 1.87 0.89 9.18
CA ILE A 63 2.91 0.33 8.31
C ILE A 63 3.91 -0.51 9.11
N VAL A 64 4.36 -0.05 10.27
CA VAL A 64 5.28 -0.82 11.16
C VAL A 64 4.66 -2.14 11.59
N ALA A 65 3.33 -2.19 11.78
CA ALA A 65 2.60 -3.44 12.03
C ALA A 65 2.45 -4.34 10.79
N GLY A 66 3.04 -3.99 9.64
CA GLY A 66 2.92 -4.73 8.38
C GLY A 66 1.58 -4.51 7.67
N GLY A 67 0.80 -3.53 8.10
CA GLY A 67 -0.48 -3.17 7.49
C GLY A 67 -0.33 -2.56 6.10
N LYS A 68 -1.42 -2.58 5.32
CA LYS A 68 -1.50 -1.98 3.99
C LYS A 68 -2.51 -0.86 3.97
N ILE A 69 -2.18 0.20 3.27
CA ILE A 69 -3.02 1.39 3.11
C ILE A 69 -3.62 1.42 1.71
N LEU A 70 -4.88 1.78 1.62
CA LEU A 70 -5.56 2.04 0.35
C LEU A 70 -5.76 3.56 0.21
N PHE A 71 -5.16 4.13 -0.82
CA PHE A 71 -5.33 5.54 -1.18
C PHE A 71 -6.51 5.70 -2.12
N VAL A 72 -7.42 6.60 -1.78
CA VAL A 72 -8.67 6.80 -2.55
C VAL A 72 -8.84 8.28 -2.87
N SER A 73 -8.91 8.59 -4.13
CA SER A 73 -9.44 9.87 -4.64
C SER A 73 -9.72 9.79 -6.13
N THR A 74 -10.93 10.09 -6.51
CA THR A 74 -11.36 10.16 -7.92
C THR A 74 -11.30 11.59 -8.49
N LYS A 75 -10.90 12.59 -7.67
CA LYS A 75 -10.66 13.96 -8.12
C LYS A 75 -9.55 14.02 -9.17
N LYS A 76 -9.80 14.73 -10.28
CA LYS A 76 -8.81 14.89 -11.37
C LYS A 76 -7.48 15.48 -10.88
N GLN A 77 -7.54 16.40 -9.92
CA GLN A 77 -6.37 17.06 -9.34
C GLN A 77 -5.46 16.11 -8.56
N ALA A 78 -6.04 15.06 -7.94
CA ALA A 78 -5.36 14.10 -7.09
C ALA A 78 -4.95 12.80 -7.81
N THR A 79 -5.57 12.50 -8.95
CA THR A 79 -5.45 11.21 -9.67
C THR A 79 -4.00 10.78 -9.91
N GLU A 80 -3.16 11.69 -10.42
CA GLU A 80 -1.76 11.40 -10.74
C GLU A 80 -0.91 11.28 -9.49
N THR A 81 -1.07 12.22 -8.55
CA THR A 81 -0.30 12.28 -7.30
C THR A 81 -0.54 11.05 -6.44
N ILE A 82 -1.80 10.61 -6.30
CA ILE A 82 -2.15 9.41 -5.53
C ILE A 82 -1.60 8.14 -6.16
N SER A 83 -1.66 8.02 -7.49
CA SER A 83 -1.12 6.84 -8.16
C SER A 83 0.41 6.76 -8.03
N ALA A 84 1.11 7.90 -8.10
CA ALA A 84 2.55 7.99 -7.88
C ALA A 84 2.91 7.62 -6.43
N LEU A 85 2.22 8.25 -5.44
CA LEU A 85 2.39 7.95 -4.02
C LEU A 85 2.27 6.46 -3.72
N ALA A 86 1.20 5.82 -4.20
CA ALA A 86 0.95 4.41 -3.92
C ALA A 86 1.99 3.48 -4.57
N LYS A 87 2.42 3.79 -5.80
CA LYS A 87 3.48 3.04 -6.49
C LYS A 87 4.82 3.16 -5.76
N ASP A 88 5.22 4.37 -5.40
CA ASP A 88 6.50 4.65 -4.73
C ASP A 88 6.57 3.99 -3.33
N THR A 89 5.44 3.85 -2.66
CA THR A 89 5.34 3.27 -1.32
C THR A 89 4.92 1.80 -1.31
N SER A 90 4.71 1.18 -2.48
CA SER A 90 4.20 -0.20 -2.61
C SER A 90 2.88 -0.43 -1.86
N GLN A 91 2.00 0.55 -1.94
CA GLN A 91 0.65 0.54 -1.41
C GLN A 91 -0.39 0.45 -2.54
N PHE A 92 -1.67 0.44 -2.19
CA PHE A 92 -2.78 0.30 -3.13
C PHE A 92 -3.48 1.64 -3.36
N TYR A 93 -4.12 1.79 -4.52
CA TYR A 93 -4.84 3.02 -4.84
C TYR A 93 -6.09 2.78 -5.70
N VAL A 94 -7.04 3.71 -5.57
CA VAL A 94 -8.21 3.87 -6.47
C VAL A 94 -8.27 5.34 -6.85
N ASN A 95 -8.04 5.63 -8.14
CA ASN A 95 -7.88 7.00 -8.63
C ASN A 95 -8.83 7.39 -9.78
N HIS A 96 -9.76 6.51 -10.18
CA HIS A 96 -10.71 6.82 -11.24
C HIS A 96 -12.16 6.73 -10.78
N ARG A 97 -12.60 5.57 -10.31
CA ARG A 97 -13.96 5.37 -9.86
C ARG A 97 -14.03 4.31 -8.79
N TRP A 98 -14.66 4.63 -7.66
CA TRP A 98 -15.02 3.65 -6.67
C TRP A 98 -16.16 2.76 -7.16
N LEU A 99 -15.99 1.47 -7.17
CA LEU A 99 -17.04 0.52 -7.50
C LEU A 99 -17.77 0.13 -6.21
N GLY A 100 -19.10 0.24 -6.20
CA GLY A 100 -19.89 -0.17 -5.04
C GLY A 100 -19.61 -1.61 -4.66
N GLY A 101 -19.38 -1.85 -3.36
CA GLY A 101 -18.98 -3.16 -2.84
C GLY A 101 -17.49 -3.48 -2.98
N MET A 102 -16.63 -2.49 -3.24
CA MET A 102 -15.19 -2.71 -3.46
C MET A 102 -14.51 -3.35 -2.23
N LEU A 103 -14.96 -3.01 -1.04
CA LEU A 103 -14.47 -3.62 0.21
C LEU A 103 -15.48 -4.62 0.78
N THR A 104 -16.75 -4.25 0.83
CA THR A 104 -17.80 -5.07 1.44
C THR A 104 -18.13 -6.33 0.63
N ASN A 105 -17.93 -6.32 -0.69
CA ASN A 105 -18.10 -7.48 -1.57
C ASN A 105 -16.78 -7.87 -2.26
N TRP A 106 -15.73 -8.00 -1.46
CA TRP A 106 -14.37 -8.31 -1.92
C TRP A 106 -14.30 -9.58 -2.78
N LYS A 107 -15.15 -10.58 -2.52
CA LYS A 107 -15.21 -11.81 -3.32
C LYS A 107 -15.52 -11.54 -4.80
N THR A 108 -16.50 -10.71 -5.08
CA THR A 108 -16.88 -10.35 -6.45
C THR A 108 -15.80 -9.48 -7.11
N ILE A 109 -15.22 -8.53 -6.38
CA ILE A 109 -14.12 -7.70 -6.87
C ILE A 109 -12.89 -8.55 -7.18
N SER A 110 -12.53 -9.49 -6.32
CA SER A 110 -11.43 -10.43 -6.55
C SER A 110 -11.62 -11.27 -7.83
N ASN A 111 -12.85 -11.70 -8.13
CA ASN A 111 -13.15 -12.39 -9.39
C ASN A 111 -12.99 -11.46 -10.61
N SER A 112 -13.35 -10.20 -10.48
CA SER A 112 -13.12 -9.20 -11.52
C SER A 112 -11.63 -8.92 -11.75
N ILE A 113 -10.84 -8.89 -10.68
CA ILE A 113 -9.37 -8.78 -10.74
C ILE A 113 -8.76 -10.01 -11.45
N LYS A 114 -9.22 -11.22 -11.11
CA LYS A 114 -8.77 -12.45 -11.81
C LYS A 114 -9.07 -12.39 -13.30
N ARG A 115 -10.26 -11.89 -13.66
CA ARG A 115 -10.64 -11.69 -15.07
C ARG A 115 -9.74 -10.67 -15.76
N TYR A 116 -9.42 -9.55 -15.09
CA TYR A 116 -8.48 -8.54 -15.59
C TYR A 116 -7.10 -9.16 -15.86
N LYS A 117 -6.54 -9.91 -14.89
CA LYS A 117 -5.24 -10.58 -15.03
C LYS A 117 -5.25 -11.58 -16.20
N LYS A 118 -6.29 -12.42 -16.30
CA LYS A 118 -6.46 -13.36 -17.41
C LYS A 118 -6.50 -12.67 -18.79
N LEU A 119 -7.28 -11.61 -18.92
CA LEU A 119 -7.33 -10.82 -20.16
C LEU A 119 -5.98 -10.21 -20.52
N SER A 120 -5.22 -9.76 -19.51
CA SER A 120 -3.89 -9.20 -19.71
C SER A 120 -2.87 -10.27 -20.14
N GLU A 121 -2.98 -11.50 -19.63
CA GLU A 121 -2.15 -12.65 -20.04
C GLU A 121 -2.49 -13.12 -21.45
N ASP A 122 -3.77 -13.26 -21.76
CA ASP A 122 -4.24 -13.70 -23.06
C ASP A 122 -3.84 -12.72 -24.18
N LEU A 123 -3.86 -11.42 -23.92
CA LEU A 123 -3.42 -10.39 -24.87
C LEU A 123 -1.88 -10.34 -25.05
N LYS A 124 -1.09 -10.90 -24.13
CA LYS A 124 0.38 -10.96 -24.25
C LYS A 124 0.86 -12.17 -25.06
N LYS A 125 0.02 -13.18 -25.25
CA LYS A 125 0.38 -14.38 -26.02
C LYS A 125 0.34 -14.07 -27.52
N GLU A 126 1.48 -14.21 -28.22
CA GLU A 126 1.63 -13.92 -29.66
C GLU A 126 0.82 -14.86 -30.57
N SER A 127 0.48 -16.06 -30.11
CA SER A 127 -0.25 -17.07 -30.88
C SER A 127 -1.64 -17.36 -30.28
N THR A 128 -2.48 -16.35 -30.24
CA THR A 128 -3.89 -16.54 -29.88
C THR A 128 -4.67 -16.75 -31.17
N GLY A 129 -5.40 -17.86 -31.29
CA GLY A 129 -6.30 -18.11 -32.42
C GLY A 129 -7.50 -17.14 -32.53
N PHE A 130 -7.36 -15.94 -31.93
CA PHE A 130 -8.40 -14.89 -31.92
C PHE A 130 -8.35 -14.03 -33.16
N THR A 131 -9.53 -13.62 -33.64
CA THR A 131 -9.65 -12.66 -34.72
C THR A 131 -9.24 -11.26 -34.26
N LYS A 132 -8.80 -10.38 -35.20
CA LYS A 132 -8.46 -8.99 -34.91
C LYS A 132 -9.56 -8.23 -34.16
N LYS A 133 -10.83 -8.50 -34.48
CA LYS A 133 -12.02 -7.89 -33.82
C LYS A 133 -12.12 -8.34 -32.35
N GLU A 134 -11.85 -9.60 -32.05
CA GLU A 134 -11.87 -10.13 -30.68
C GLU A 134 -10.74 -9.55 -29.85
N ILE A 135 -9.54 -9.47 -30.38
CA ILE A 135 -8.38 -8.84 -29.72
C ILE A 135 -8.69 -7.39 -29.34
N LEU A 136 -9.28 -6.62 -30.28
CA LEU A 136 -9.68 -5.24 -30.00
C LEU A 136 -10.74 -5.16 -28.90
N LYS A 137 -11.74 -6.07 -28.91
CA LYS A 137 -12.77 -6.12 -27.86
C LYS A 137 -12.20 -6.50 -26.50
N MET A 138 -11.31 -7.45 -26.45
CA MET A 138 -10.59 -7.87 -25.23
C MET A 138 -9.70 -6.72 -24.69
N GLY A 139 -8.99 -6.02 -25.56
CA GLY A 139 -8.20 -4.85 -25.20
C GLY A 139 -9.04 -3.77 -24.53
N ARG A 140 -10.17 -3.39 -25.14
CA ARG A 140 -11.09 -2.40 -24.55
C ARG A 140 -11.66 -2.86 -23.19
N GLN A 141 -11.94 -4.15 -23.02
CA GLN A 141 -12.41 -4.69 -21.73
C GLN A 141 -11.31 -4.66 -20.68
N ARG A 142 -10.07 -5.03 -21.05
CA ARG A 142 -8.90 -4.93 -20.17
C ARG A 142 -8.69 -3.48 -19.70
N ASP A 143 -8.67 -2.52 -20.62
CA ASP A 143 -8.42 -1.11 -20.32
C ASP A 143 -9.49 -0.53 -19.38
N LYS A 144 -10.75 -0.95 -19.56
CA LYS A 144 -11.83 -0.56 -18.64
C LYS A 144 -11.63 -1.11 -17.24
N LEU A 145 -11.22 -2.37 -17.12
CA LEU A 145 -10.94 -3.00 -15.82
C LEU A 145 -9.67 -2.43 -15.19
N GLU A 146 -8.64 -2.15 -15.97
CA GLU A 146 -7.38 -1.55 -15.52
C GLU A 146 -7.61 -0.19 -14.87
N ARG A 147 -8.39 0.67 -15.47
CA ARG A 147 -8.74 1.99 -14.90
C ARG A 147 -9.43 1.88 -13.54
N SER A 148 -10.29 0.88 -13.35
CA SER A 148 -11.07 0.75 -12.11
C SER A 148 -10.36 -0.09 -11.03
N LEU A 149 -9.60 -1.11 -11.44
CA LEU A 149 -9.07 -2.14 -10.54
C LEU A 149 -7.55 -2.26 -10.58
N GLY A 150 -6.87 -1.55 -11.50
CA GLY A 150 -5.43 -1.66 -11.69
C GLY A 150 -4.64 -1.38 -10.41
N GLY A 151 -5.02 -0.36 -9.66
CA GLY A 151 -4.34 0.01 -8.41
C GLY A 151 -4.54 -0.97 -7.24
N ILE A 152 -5.51 -1.87 -7.34
CA ILE A 152 -5.80 -2.91 -6.33
C ILE A 152 -5.58 -4.32 -6.84
N ALA A 153 -5.02 -4.47 -8.04
CA ALA A 153 -4.86 -5.78 -8.71
C ALA A 153 -4.03 -6.78 -7.87
N ASP A 154 -3.08 -6.31 -7.11
CA ASP A 154 -2.19 -7.14 -6.28
C ASP A 154 -2.62 -7.23 -4.81
N MET A 155 -3.74 -6.59 -4.47
CA MET A 155 -4.32 -6.66 -3.14
C MET A 155 -4.92 -8.05 -2.88
N LYS A 156 -4.44 -8.73 -1.83
CA LYS A 156 -4.91 -10.09 -1.45
C LYS A 156 -6.03 -10.06 -0.41
N LYS A 157 -6.03 -9.02 0.44
CA LYS A 157 -6.98 -8.84 1.56
C LYS A 157 -7.44 -7.38 1.58
N THR A 158 -8.51 -7.10 2.30
CA THR A 158 -8.95 -5.74 2.63
C THR A 158 -7.81 -4.95 3.30
N PRO A 159 -7.69 -3.64 3.04
CA PRO A 159 -6.63 -2.82 3.61
C PRO A 159 -6.83 -2.65 5.12
N ASN A 160 -5.74 -2.35 5.83
CA ASN A 160 -5.77 -2.09 7.26
C ASN A 160 -6.15 -0.63 7.59
N MET A 161 -5.99 0.27 6.63
CA MET A 161 -6.32 1.69 6.75
C MET A 161 -6.67 2.25 5.37
N ILE A 162 -7.51 3.26 5.32
CA ILE A 162 -7.87 3.97 4.09
C ILE A 162 -7.49 5.44 4.26
N PHE A 163 -6.84 5.99 3.23
CA PHE A 163 -6.59 7.42 3.11
C PHE A 163 -7.47 8.01 1.99
N ILE A 164 -8.24 9.04 2.30
CA ILE A 164 -9.23 9.63 1.39
C ILE A 164 -8.94 11.12 1.20
N ILE A 165 -9.01 11.58 -0.04
CA ILE A 165 -9.08 13.00 -0.38
C ILE A 165 -10.47 13.28 -0.93
N ASP A 166 -11.16 14.23 -0.32
CA ASP A 166 -12.54 14.61 -0.58
C ASP A 166 -13.57 13.55 -0.15
N THR A 167 -14.12 13.77 1.03
CA THR A 167 -15.12 12.88 1.63
C THR A 167 -16.49 12.95 0.97
N ASN A 168 -16.81 14.05 0.29
CA ASN A 168 -18.10 14.20 -0.40
C ASN A 168 -18.17 13.36 -1.67
N VAL A 169 -17.07 13.29 -2.41
CA VAL A 169 -16.98 12.48 -3.63
C VAL A 169 -16.85 11.00 -3.31
N GLU A 170 -16.12 10.66 -2.25
CA GLU A 170 -15.81 9.27 -1.86
C GLU A 170 -16.72 8.73 -0.73
N ASP A 171 -17.94 9.24 -0.61
CA ASP A 171 -18.92 8.84 0.43
C ASP A 171 -19.17 7.33 0.48
N LEU A 172 -19.20 6.66 -0.68
CA LEU A 172 -19.35 5.20 -0.75
C LEU A 172 -18.17 4.48 -0.12
N ALA A 173 -16.94 4.96 -0.33
CA ALA A 173 -15.74 4.37 0.25
C ALA A 173 -15.76 4.49 1.78
N ILE A 174 -16.17 5.65 2.29
CA ILE A 174 -16.32 5.91 3.73
C ILE A 174 -17.35 4.97 4.35
N LYS A 175 -18.54 4.86 3.76
CA LYS A 175 -19.60 3.97 4.26
C LYS A 175 -19.19 2.50 4.28
N GLU A 176 -18.46 2.04 3.27
CA GLU A 176 -17.95 0.67 3.22
C GLU A 176 -16.85 0.44 4.27
N ALA A 177 -15.95 1.40 4.46
CA ALA A 177 -14.89 1.35 5.47
C ALA A 177 -15.47 1.29 6.89
N LEU A 178 -16.44 2.15 7.19
CA LEU A 178 -17.15 2.15 8.47
C LEU A 178 -17.85 0.82 8.74
N LYS A 179 -18.51 0.23 7.74
CA LYS A 179 -19.17 -1.07 7.87
C LYS A 179 -18.20 -2.19 8.20
N LEU A 180 -16.94 -2.08 7.78
CA LEU A 180 -15.89 -3.07 8.03
C LEU A 180 -14.98 -2.69 9.20
N ASN A 181 -15.26 -1.59 9.90
CA ASN A 181 -14.43 -1.04 10.97
C ASN A 181 -12.97 -0.80 10.55
N ILE A 182 -12.76 -0.37 9.31
CA ILE A 182 -11.43 -0.01 8.81
C ILE A 182 -11.18 1.46 9.16
N PRO A 183 -10.08 1.80 9.84
CA PRO A 183 -9.76 3.17 10.20
C PRO A 183 -9.55 4.06 8.97
N ILE A 184 -10.11 5.27 9.03
CA ILE A 184 -10.13 6.23 7.94
C ILE A 184 -9.29 7.45 8.33
N VAL A 185 -8.31 7.78 7.50
CA VAL A 185 -7.64 9.08 7.47
C VAL A 185 -8.21 9.85 6.29
N ALA A 186 -8.71 11.05 6.50
CA ALA A 186 -9.29 11.83 5.41
C ALA A 186 -8.93 13.30 5.48
N ILE A 187 -8.67 13.90 4.30
CA ILE A 187 -8.63 15.34 4.14
C ILE A 187 -10.08 15.83 4.08
N ILE A 188 -10.42 16.77 4.95
CA ILE A 188 -11.76 17.33 5.07
C ILE A 188 -11.75 18.83 4.82
N ASP A 189 -12.49 19.27 3.82
CA ASP A 189 -12.71 20.69 3.55
C ASP A 189 -13.97 21.19 4.28
N THR A 190 -14.23 22.48 4.24
CA THR A 190 -15.34 23.15 4.94
C THR A 190 -16.74 22.70 4.50
N ASN A 191 -16.89 22.04 3.37
CA ASN A 191 -18.14 21.45 2.87
C ASN A 191 -18.33 19.97 3.25
N SER A 192 -17.33 19.37 3.91
CA SER A 192 -17.28 17.94 4.24
C SER A 192 -18.05 17.60 5.51
N ASP A 193 -18.42 16.33 5.68
CA ASP A 193 -18.93 15.78 6.94
C ASP A 193 -17.81 15.02 7.66
N PRO A 194 -17.34 15.48 8.84
CA PRO A 194 -16.30 14.81 9.59
C PRO A 194 -16.79 13.54 10.32
N THR A 195 -18.10 13.27 10.30
CA THR A 195 -18.69 12.18 11.08
C THR A 195 -18.19 10.80 10.62
N GLY A 196 -17.70 10.00 11.57
CA GLY A 196 -17.21 8.65 11.29
C GLY A 196 -15.76 8.57 10.78
N ILE A 197 -15.06 9.70 10.62
CA ILE A 197 -13.65 9.73 10.25
C ILE A 197 -12.81 9.62 11.51
N ASN A 198 -11.91 8.64 11.56
CA ASN A 198 -11.07 8.40 12.73
C ASN A 198 -9.97 9.46 12.89
N PHE A 199 -9.35 9.84 11.77
CA PHE A 199 -8.25 10.80 11.72
C PHE A 199 -8.54 11.87 10.66
N PRO A 200 -9.37 12.86 10.96
CA PRO A 200 -9.67 13.97 10.06
C PRO A 200 -8.48 14.92 9.98
N ILE A 201 -8.17 15.41 8.79
CA ILE A 201 -7.18 16.45 8.54
C ILE A 201 -7.92 17.62 7.89
N PRO A 202 -8.24 18.68 8.63
CA PRO A 202 -8.90 19.85 8.04
C PRO A 202 -7.96 20.53 7.04
N GLY A 203 -8.44 20.74 5.82
CA GLY A 203 -7.62 21.39 4.81
C GLY A 203 -8.23 21.34 3.41
N ASN A 204 -7.64 22.11 2.51
CA ASN A 204 -8.05 22.22 1.12
C ASN A 204 -7.85 20.91 0.37
N ASP A 205 -8.91 20.40 -0.25
CA ASP A 205 -8.92 19.18 -1.03
C ASP A 205 -8.97 19.41 -2.56
N ASP A 206 -8.99 20.68 -3.01
CA ASP A 206 -9.03 21.08 -4.42
C ASP A 206 -7.68 21.53 -4.98
N ALA A 207 -6.88 22.21 -4.15
CA ALA A 207 -5.62 22.79 -4.59
C ALA A 207 -4.54 21.72 -4.82
N ARG A 208 -4.01 21.60 -6.04
CA ARG A 208 -2.91 20.65 -6.36
C ARG A 208 -1.72 20.78 -5.42
N ARG A 209 -1.36 22.01 -5.00
CA ARG A 209 -0.24 22.24 -4.08
C ARG A 209 -0.50 21.64 -2.70
N ALA A 210 -1.72 21.80 -2.17
CA ALA A 210 -2.12 21.21 -0.90
C ALA A 210 -2.14 19.68 -0.98
N ILE A 211 -2.74 19.11 -2.02
CA ILE A 211 -2.77 17.66 -2.27
C ILE A 211 -1.34 17.09 -2.34
N ASN A 212 -0.45 17.74 -3.10
CA ASN A 212 0.94 17.30 -3.21
C ASN A 212 1.67 17.33 -1.87
N LEU A 213 1.44 18.38 -1.06
CA LEU A 213 2.04 18.48 0.28
C LEU A 213 1.59 17.32 1.18
N TYR A 214 0.29 17.02 1.26
CA TYR A 214 -0.21 15.89 2.05
C TYR A 214 0.39 14.57 1.57
N CYS A 215 0.38 14.34 0.26
CA CYS A 215 0.92 13.11 -0.32
C CYS A 215 2.43 12.97 -0.05
N GLU A 216 3.19 14.05 -0.09
CA GLU A 216 4.63 14.03 0.20
C GLU A 216 4.90 13.70 1.67
N LEU A 217 4.17 14.30 2.61
CA LEU A 217 4.28 14.01 4.04
C LEU A 217 3.98 12.54 4.34
N ILE A 218 2.91 12.02 3.73
CA ILE A 218 2.52 10.61 3.88
C ILE A 218 3.57 9.69 3.26
N LYS A 219 4.08 10.02 2.07
CA LYS A 219 5.14 9.27 1.41
C LYS A 219 6.38 9.15 2.29
N GLN A 220 6.87 10.26 2.81
CA GLN A 220 8.03 10.30 3.71
C GLN A 220 7.80 9.45 4.96
N THR A 221 6.60 9.55 5.56
CA THR A 221 6.23 8.75 6.73
C THR A 221 6.23 7.25 6.45
N ILE A 222 5.68 6.83 5.30
CA ILE A 222 5.64 5.41 4.93
C ILE A 222 7.05 4.88 4.64
N LEU A 223 7.87 5.65 3.92
CA LEU A 223 9.25 5.27 3.61
C LEU A 223 10.11 5.15 4.87
N ASP A 224 9.93 6.06 5.84
CA ASP A 224 10.60 5.98 7.14
C ASP A 224 10.15 4.73 7.92
N ALA A 225 8.84 4.45 7.95
CA ALA A 225 8.31 3.24 8.58
C ALA A 225 8.85 1.95 7.93
N GLN A 226 8.95 1.91 6.60
CA GLN A 226 9.51 0.76 5.88
C GLN A 226 11.00 0.56 6.17
N LYS A 227 11.79 1.64 6.28
CA LYS A 227 13.19 1.57 6.69
C LYS A 227 13.33 0.99 8.10
N ASN A 228 12.49 1.43 9.03
CA ASN A 228 12.50 0.93 10.40
C ASN A 228 12.15 -0.57 10.50
N ILE A 229 11.33 -1.08 9.60
CA ILE A 229 11.03 -2.52 9.51
C ILE A 229 12.28 -3.27 9.01
N SER A 230 12.91 -2.80 7.92
CA SER A 230 14.07 -3.47 7.35
C SER A 230 15.26 -3.53 8.33
N THR A 231 15.49 -2.44 9.09
CA THR A 231 16.54 -2.44 10.13
C THR A 231 16.26 -3.42 11.27
N LYS A 232 15.01 -3.50 11.74
CA LYS A 232 14.64 -4.50 12.76
C LYS A 232 14.80 -5.93 12.28
N TYR A 233 14.43 -6.22 11.04
CA TYR A 233 14.64 -7.56 10.47
C TYR A 233 16.12 -7.92 10.35
N SER A 234 16.98 -6.98 9.93
CA SER A 234 18.42 -7.22 9.88
C SER A 234 19.01 -7.47 11.27
N GLU A 235 18.63 -6.67 12.28
CA GLU A 235 19.07 -6.86 13.68
C GLU A 235 18.58 -8.19 14.27
N GLU A 236 17.37 -8.64 13.95
CA GLU A 236 16.84 -9.94 14.39
C GLU A 236 17.57 -11.11 13.72
N ILE A 237 17.94 -11.01 12.46
CA ILE A 237 18.71 -12.03 11.74
C ILE A 237 20.13 -12.10 12.34
N GLU A 238 20.82 -10.98 12.50
CA GLU A 238 22.14 -10.94 13.13
C GLU A 238 22.14 -11.47 14.57
N SER A 239 21.08 -11.21 15.34
CA SER A 239 20.93 -11.72 16.70
C SER A 239 20.63 -13.22 16.75
N LYS A 240 19.99 -13.79 15.73
CA LYS A 240 19.77 -15.23 15.60
C LYS A 240 21.03 -15.95 15.14
N GLU A 241 21.78 -15.41 14.19
CA GLU A 241 23.06 -15.96 13.73
C GLU A 241 24.11 -15.97 14.86
N LYS A 242 24.16 -14.91 15.69
CA LYS A 242 25.03 -14.88 16.88
C LYS A 242 24.63 -15.86 18.00
N LYS A 243 23.41 -16.39 17.99
CA LYS A 243 22.92 -17.39 18.95
C LYS A 243 23.11 -18.84 18.47
N GLU A 244 23.38 -19.05 17.20
CA GLU A 244 23.60 -20.38 16.61
C GLU A 244 25.09 -20.79 16.51
N GLU A 245 26.06 -19.94 16.89
CA GLU A 245 27.43 -20.37 17.14
C GLU A 245 27.73 -20.19 18.65
N PRO A 246 28.28 -21.12 19.40
CA PRO A 246 28.89 -22.41 19.06
C PRO A 246 28.57 -23.55 20.06
N LYS A 247 28.27 -24.72 19.58
CA LYS A 247 28.46 -25.96 20.37
C LYS A 247 29.05 -27.08 19.52
N GLN A 248 30.28 -26.92 19.07
CA GLN A 248 31.12 -28.07 18.66
C GLN A 248 32.60 -27.71 18.75
N LYS A 249 33.12 -27.70 19.98
CA LYS A 249 34.52 -27.96 20.28
C LYS A 249 34.59 -28.68 21.63
N ILE A 250 34.26 -29.97 21.62
CA ILE A 250 34.71 -30.87 22.70
C ILE A 250 35.83 -31.73 22.11
N LYS A 251 36.95 -31.57 22.72
CA LYS A 251 38.20 -32.30 22.54
C LYS A 251 37.94 -33.81 22.47
N VAL A 252 38.49 -34.46 21.46
CA VAL A 252 38.83 -35.89 21.54
C VAL A 252 40.35 -35.98 21.60
N GLU A 253 40.84 -36.27 22.79
CA GLU A 253 42.19 -36.64 23.06
C GLU A 253 42.49 -38.04 22.54
N VAL A 254 43.68 -38.14 22.02
CA VAL A 254 44.33 -39.27 21.41
C VAL A 254 44.49 -40.45 22.37
N SER A 255 44.06 -41.65 21.95
CA SER A 255 44.75 -42.87 22.38
C SER A 255 44.78 -43.86 21.19
N LYS A 256 46.01 -44.12 20.69
CA LYS A 256 46.33 -45.25 19.83
C LYS A 256 46.37 -46.55 20.67
N PRO A 257 45.90 -47.67 20.14
CA PRO A 257 46.85 -48.78 19.97
C PRO A 257 46.72 -49.58 18.67
N LYS A 258 47.89 -49.88 18.10
CA LYS A 258 48.45 -51.09 17.48
C LYS A 258 47.53 -52.07 16.70
N ILE A 259 47.76 -52.10 15.41
CA ILE A 259 48.04 -53.20 14.46
C ILE A 259 47.60 -54.63 14.86
N LYS A 260 46.76 -55.22 14.02
CA LYS A 260 47.01 -56.55 13.39
C LYS A 260 46.23 -56.68 12.08
N SER A 261 46.96 -57.13 11.08
CA SER A 261 46.61 -57.57 9.75
C SER A 261 45.56 -58.69 9.76
N ASP A 262 44.63 -58.68 8.84
CA ASP A 262 44.48 -59.77 7.86
C ASP A 262 43.48 -59.42 6.75
N ALA A 263 43.81 -59.95 5.60
CA ALA A 263 43.19 -59.80 4.30
C ALA A 263 41.76 -60.37 4.21
N THR A 264 40.94 -59.77 3.40
CA THR A 264 40.26 -60.46 2.30
C THR A 264 39.51 -59.50 1.41
N GLU A 265 39.82 -59.60 0.14
CA GLU A 265 39.13 -59.01 -1.00
C GLU A 265 37.65 -59.40 -1.06
N LYS A 266 36.81 -58.55 -1.54
CA LYS A 266 35.99 -58.68 -2.81
C LYS A 266 34.69 -57.87 -2.80
N LYS A 267 34.54 -57.09 -3.88
CA LYS A 267 33.30 -56.79 -4.62
C LYS A 267 32.28 -55.83 -3.97
N SER A 268 32.19 -54.63 -4.57
CA SER A 268 30.96 -54.24 -5.29
C SER A 268 31.15 -52.92 -6.05
N THR A 269 31.62 -53.06 -7.27
CA THR A 269 31.24 -52.18 -8.41
C THR A 269 29.74 -52.31 -8.68
N SER A 270 29.10 -51.20 -9.05
CA SER A 270 27.80 -51.11 -9.73
C SER A 270 26.69 -50.38 -8.98
N ILE A 271 26.80 -49.07 -8.97
CA ILE A 271 25.57 -48.22 -8.97
C ILE A 271 25.71 -47.01 -9.93
N PHE A 272 26.92 -46.72 -10.47
CA PHE A 272 27.12 -45.53 -11.32
C PHE A 272 26.92 -45.77 -12.84
N SER A 273 26.54 -46.97 -13.31
CA SER A 273 26.40 -47.26 -14.74
C SER A 273 24.95 -47.29 -15.26
N LYS A 274 23.95 -47.04 -14.42
CA LYS A 274 22.52 -47.09 -14.85
C LYS A 274 21.84 -45.77 -15.14
N ILE A 275 22.53 -44.65 -15.04
CA ILE A 275 21.94 -43.32 -15.32
C ILE A 275 22.34 -42.75 -16.70
N LYS A 276 23.23 -43.43 -17.46
CA LYS A 276 23.73 -42.91 -18.74
C LYS A 276 23.06 -43.49 -20.01
N THR A 277 22.06 -44.35 -19.88
CA THR A 277 21.41 -45.03 -21.05
C THR A 277 19.94 -44.66 -21.26
N LEU A 278 19.43 -43.61 -20.62
CA LEU A 278 18.04 -43.16 -20.84
C LEU A 278 17.93 -41.76 -21.48
N ALA A 279 19.03 -41.16 -21.92
CA ALA A 279 19.03 -39.85 -22.58
C ALA A 279 19.34 -39.87 -24.08
N SER A 280 19.25 -41.04 -24.74
CA SER A 280 19.48 -41.14 -26.20
C SER A 280 18.48 -42.01 -26.90
N LYS A 281 17.19 -41.84 -26.68
CA LYS A 281 16.12 -42.31 -27.58
C LYS A 281 14.80 -41.63 -27.20
N LYS A 282 14.55 -40.48 -27.72
CA LYS A 282 13.37 -40.00 -28.45
C LYS A 282 13.52 -38.52 -28.72
#